data_94081ab456a0ab079531cfaa82d4841a
#
_entry.id   94081ab456a0ab079531cfaa82d4841a
#
_cell.length_a   1.000
_cell.length_b   1.000
_cell.length_c   1.000
_cell.angle_alpha   90.00
_cell.angle_beta   90.00
_cell.angle_gamma   90.00
#
_symmetry.space_group_name_H-M   'P 1'
#
loop_
_entity.id
_entity.type
_entity.pdbx_description
1 polymer ?
#
loop_
_entity_poly.entity_id
_entity_poly.type
_entity_poly.pdbx_seq_one_letter_code
_entity_poly.pdbx_strand_id
1 'polypeptide(L)'
;MLKLKYGNTNTYFVQGNKCGLLVDTDYAGTLPAFYKEMKKAGIRVSDLSYVLATHYHPDHMGIIGELMKQRVELLLLEEQREMVHFSDYIFEKERLPFTPISEESATVISCSESRAFLSSIGISGEIITTPSHSIDSVSLILDDGNCIVGDLEPLEYAEGYEDNDSLKRDWERILSFAPKTVFFAHQPEKYLY
;
A
#
# COMPACT_ATOMS: atom_id res chain seq x y z
N MET A 1 7.44 11.46 -4.11
CA MET A 1 6.38 10.46 -4.32
C MET A 1 5.63 10.75 -5.61
N LEU A 2 5.23 9.71 -6.38
CA LEU A 2 4.45 9.81 -7.62
C LEU A 2 3.19 8.96 -7.49
N LYS A 3 2.04 9.48 -7.94
CA LYS A 3 0.79 8.73 -8.05
C LYS A 3 0.65 8.14 -9.46
N LEU A 4 0.42 6.85 -9.54
CA LEU A 4 0.12 6.12 -10.76
C LEU A 4 -1.37 5.75 -10.76
N LYS A 5 -2.08 6.02 -11.85
CA LYS A 5 -3.50 5.69 -12.00
C LYS A 5 -3.73 4.93 -13.29
N TYR A 6 -3.96 3.63 -13.20
CA TYR A 6 -4.12 2.74 -14.35
C TYR A 6 -5.36 1.84 -14.27
N GLY A 7 -6.06 1.88 -13.17
CA GLY A 7 -7.30 1.20 -12.91
C GLY A 7 -8.11 1.97 -11.88
N ASN A 8 -8.66 1.28 -10.90
CA ASN A 8 -9.54 1.87 -9.88
C ASN A 8 -8.76 2.39 -8.67
N THR A 9 -7.65 1.72 -8.34
CA THR A 9 -6.81 2.03 -7.19
C THR A 9 -5.71 3.03 -7.55
N ASN A 10 -5.47 4.01 -6.70
CA ASN A 10 -4.29 4.87 -6.77
C ASN A 10 -3.09 4.10 -6.23
N THR A 11 -2.14 3.84 -7.08
CA THR A 11 -0.86 3.23 -6.73
C THR A 11 0.16 4.34 -6.47
N TYR A 12 1.01 4.20 -5.46
CA TYR A 12 1.99 5.23 -5.13
C TYR A 12 3.41 4.69 -5.25
N PHE A 13 4.25 5.41 -5.98
CA PHE A 13 5.69 5.13 -6.05
C PHE A 13 6.45 6.10 -5.16
N VAL A 14 7.14 5.55 -4.15
CA VAL A 14 7.98 6.29 -3.21
C VAL A 14 9.44 6.01 -3.55
N GLN A 15 10.17 7.05 -3.95
CA GLN A 15 11.57 6.95 -4.31
C GLN A 15 12.45 7.00 -3.07
N GLY A 16 13.22 5.96 -2.83
CA GLY A 16 14.35 5.95 -1.89
C GLY A 16 15.68 6.35 -2.57
N ASN A 17 16.79 6.23 -1.85
CA ASN A 17 18.10 6.64 -2.37
C ASN A 17 18.60 5.76 -3.53
N LYS A 18 18.34 4.47 -3.50
CA LYS A 18 18.78 3.46 -4.49
C LYS A 18 17.71 2.50 -4.95
N CYS A 19 16.54 2.59 -4.40
CA CYS A 19 15.42 1.70 -4.66
C CYS A 19 14.09 2.45 -4.59
N GLY A 20 13.05 1.88 -5.20
CA GLY A 20 11.70 2.38 -5.13
C GLY A 20 10.79 1.41 -4.41
N LEU A 21 9.89 1.94 -3.59
CA LEU A 21 8.78 1.24 -2.97
C LEU A 21 7.50 1.58 -3.73
N LEU A 22 6.81 0.55 -4.22
CA LEU A 22 5.47 0.67 -4.76
C LEU A 22 4.48 0.39 -3.62
N VAL A 23 3.49 1.25 -3.42
CA VAL A 23 2.42 1.04 -2.44
C VAL A 23 1.11 0.85 -3.16
N ASP A 24 0.48 -0.27 -2.90
CA ASP A 24 -0.69 -0.83 -3.57
C ASP A 24 -0.46 -1.10 -5.07
N THR A 25 -1.31 -1.95 -5.59
CA THR A 25 -1.47 -2.20 -7.02
C THR A 25 -2.94 -1.99 -7.38
N ASP A 26 -3.40 -2.59 -8.47
CA ASP A 26 -4.81 -2.65 -8.81
C ASP A 26 -5.23 -4.12 -8.89
N TYR A 27 -6.38 -4.39 -9.42
CA TYR A 27 -6.96 -5.71 -9.58
C TYR A 27 -6.12 -6.62 -10.49
N ALA A 28 -6.28 -7.94 -10.34
CA ALA A 28 -5.63 -8.93 -11.21
C ALA A 28 -5.96 -8.68 -12.69
N GLY A 29 -4.97 -8.89 -13.56
CA GLY A 29 -5.08 -8.65 -15.00
C GLY A 29 -4.76 -7.21 -15.44
N THR A 30 -4.46 -6.30 -14.53
CA THR A 30 -4.15 -4.88 -14.86
C THR A 30 -2.68 -4.64 -15.19
N LEU A 31 -1.81 -5.65 -15.12
CA LEU A 31 -0.37 -5.52 -15.38
C LEU A 31 -0.01 -4.77 -16.69
N PRO A 32 -0.68 -4.99 -17.83
CA PRO A 32 -0.38 -4.22 -19.06
C PRO A 32 -0.68 -2.73 -18.92
N ALA A 33 -1.76 -2.38 -18.20
CA ALA A 33 -2.12 -1.00 -17.92
C ALA A 33 -1.12 -0.34 -16.96
N PHE A 34 -0.66 -1.08 -15.94
CA PHE A 34 0.41 -0.67 -15.03
C PHE A 34 1.70 -0.30 -15.79
N TYR A 35 2.19 -1.16 -16.69
CA TYR A 35 3.38 -0.84 -17.49
C TYR A 35 3.22 0.40 -18.35
N LYS A 36 2.05 0.59 -18.94
CA LYS A 36 1.75 1.79 -19.73
C LYS A 36 1.84 3.05 -18.87
N GLU A 37 1.32 3.00 -17.66
CA GLU A 37 1.33 4.14 -16.74
C GLU A 37 2.75 4.41 -16.21
N MET A 38 3.49 3.38 -15.81
CA MET A 38 4.90 3.51 -15.42
C MET A 38 5.73 4.18 -16.53
N LYS A 39 5.54 3.73 -17.79
CA LYS A 39 6.24 4.33 -18.95
C LYS A 39 5.93 5.81 -19.11
N LYS A 40 4.67 6.23 -18.92
CA LYS A 40 4.29 7.66 -18.95
C LYS A 40 4.95 8.44 -17.82
N ALA A 41 5.04 7.85 -16.63
CA ALA A 41 5.69 8.44 -15.47
C ALA A 41 7.23 8.43 -15.57
N GLY A 42 7.81 7.80 -16.59
CA GLY A 42 9.26 7.68 -16.75
C GLY A 42 9.91 6.67 -15.78
N ILE A 43 9.11 5.76 -15.18
CA ILE A 43 9.56 4.75 -14.23
C ILE A 43 9.71 3.41 -14.96
N ARG A 44 10.79 2.67 -14.69
CA ARG A 44 11.01 1.31 -15.17
C ARG A 44 10.74 0.30 -14.08
N VAL A 45 10.41 -0.94 -14.42
CA VAL A 45 10.25 -2.02 -13.43
C VAL A 45 11.55 -2.22 -12.62
N SER A 46 12.72 -2.03 -13.27
CA SER A 46 14.02 -2.09 -12.57
C SER A 46 14.25 -0.99 -11.53
N ASP A 47 13.42 0.03 -11.50
CA ASP A 47 13.48 1.10 -10.49
C ASP A 47 12.66 0.72 -9.23
N LEU A 48 11.83 -0.35 -9.32
CA LEU A 48 11.11 -0.94 -8.20
C LEU A 48 11.98 -1.99 -7.51
N SER A 49 12.17 -1.85 -6.21
CA SER A 49 12.81 -2.88 -5.39
C SER A 49 11.79 -3.61 -4.53
N TYR A 50 10.81 -2.88 -4.02
CA TYR A 50 9.79 -3.41 -3.13
C TYR A 50 8.38 -3.02 -3.56
N VAL A 51 7.42 -3.88 -3.22
CA VAL A 51 5.98 -3.58 -3.27
C VAL A 51 5.38 -3.88 -1.90
N LEU A 52 4.54 -2.97 -1.42
CA LEU A 52 3.76 -3.08 -0.18
C LEU A 52 2.28 -3.00 -0.53
N ALA A 53 1.45 -3.90 -0.04
CA ALA A 53 0.01 -3.70 -0.01
C ALA A 53 -0.39 -3.00 1.29
N THR A 54 -1.25 -1.98 1.23
CA THR A 54 -1.84 -1.41 2.45
C THR A 54 -2.75 -2.42 3.14
N HIS A 55 -3.37 -3.31 2.36
CA HIS A 55 -4.12 -4.48 2.82
C HIS A 55 -4.35 -5.44 1.63
N TYR A 56 -4.80 -6.67 1.90
CA TYR A 56 -4.88 -7.72 0.88
C TYR A 56 -6.27 -7.89 0.24
N HIS A 57 -7.04 -6.80 0.07
CA HIS A 57 -8.20 -6.82 -0.81
C HIS A 57 -7.77 -6.89 -2.29
N PRO A 58 -8.65 -7.43 -3.17
CA PRO A 58 -8.27 -7.80 -4.55
C PRO A 58 -7.68 -6.67 -5.38
N ASP A 59 -8.15 -5.45 -5.16
CA ASP A 59 -7.73 -4.25 -5.90
C ASP A 59 -6.53 -3.50 -5.28
N HIS A 60 -5.88 -4.11 -4.27
CA HIS A 60 -4.63 -3.61 -3.69
C HIS A 60 -3.45 -4.54 -3.93
N MET A 61 -3.71 -5.80 -4.25
CA MET A 61 -2.66 -6.81 -4.35
C MET A 61 -2.62 -7.56 -5.69
N GLY A 62 -3.52 -7.25 -6.62
CA GLY A 62 -3.85 -8.11 -7.76
C GLY A 62 -2.71 -8.40 -8.75
N ILE A 63 -1.64 -7.59 -8.78
CA ILE A 63 -0.46 -7.85 -9.63
C ILE A 63 0.84 -8.02 -8.84
N ILE A 64 0.78 -8.14 -7.50
CA ILE A 64 1.99 -8.31 -6.67
C ILE A 64 2.77 -9.55 -7.08
N GLY A 65 2.11 -10.71 -7.22
CA GLY A 65 2.77 -11.95 -7.60
C GLY A 65 3.47 -11.90 -8.96
N GLU A 66 2.91 -11.15 -9.93
CA GLU A 66 3.56 -10.91 -11.22
C GLU A 66 4.80 -10.01 -11.08
N LEU A 67 4.76 -9.01 -10.20
CA LEU A 67 5.90 -8.15 -9.91
C LEU A 67 7.02 -8.94 -9.22
N MET A 68 6.68 -9.84 -8.30
CA MET A 68 7.65 -10.71 -7.63
C MET A 68 8.40 -11.61 -8.62
N LYS A 69 7.73 -12.12 -9.67
CA LYS A 69 8.41 -12.84 -10.78
C LYS A 69 9.42 -11.96 -11.54
N GLN A 70 9.31 -10.66 -11.44
CA GLN A 70 10.21 -9.68 -12.06
C GLN A 70 11.26 -9.13 -11.08
N ARG A 71 11.45 -9.82 -9.94
CA ARG A 71 12.43 -9.47 -8.90
C ARG A 71 12.08 -8.20 -8.12
N VAL A 72 10.82 -7.81 -8.06
CA VAL A 72 10.32 -6.85 -7.07
C VAL A 72 9.98 -7.66 -5.82
N GLU A 73 10.59 -7.36 -4.69
CA GLU A 73 10.30 -8.06 -3.44
C GLU A 73 9.01 -7.56 -2.80
N LEU A 74 8.20 -8.46 -2.28
CA LEU A 74 7.10 -8.09 -1.41
C LEU A 74 7.66 -7.69 -0.04
N LEU A 75 7.36 -6.46 0.40
CA LEU A 75 7.50 -6.05 1.79
C LEU A 75 6.22 -6.47 2.52
N LEU A 76 6.28 -7.55 3.27
CA LEU A 76 5.15 -8.11 4.01
C LEU A 76 5.29 -7.77 5.49
N LEU A 77 4.24 -7.18 6.08
CA LEU A 77 4.20 -6.96 7.52
C LEU A 77 3.72 -8.23 8.24
N GLU A 78 4.36 -8.58 9.36
CA GLU A 78 3.92 -9.69 10.23
C GLU A 78 2.43 -9.59 10.56
N GLU A 79 1.94 -8.36 10.79
CA GLU A 79 0.55 -8.04 11.10
C GLU A 79 -0.43 -8.30 9.95
N GLN A 80 0.07 -8.48 8.72
CA GLN A 80 -0.72 -8.75 7.51
C GLN A 80 -0.72 -10.22 7.11
N ARG A 81 0.13 -11.03 7.70
CA ARG A 81 0.51 -12.36 7.19
C ARG A 81 -0.67 -13.32 7.01
N GLU A 82 -1.63 -13.28 7.91
CA GLU A 82 -2.81 -14.15 7.83
C GLU A 82 -3.74 -13.82 6.65
N MET A 83 -3.62 -12.62 6.09
CA MET A 83 -4.51 -12.11 5.04
C MET A 83 -3.88 -12.15 3.64
N VAL A 84 -2.60 -12.48 3.50
CA VAL A 84 -1.84 -12.40 2.24
C VAL A 84 -2.47 -13.18 1.07
N HIS A 85 -3.20 -14.24 1.36
CA HIS A 85 -3.89 -15.09 0.38
C HIS A 85 -5.42 -14.90 0.37
N PHE A 86 -5.92 -13.89 1.09
CA PHE A 86 -7.37 -13.66 1.22
C PHE A 86 -8.07 -13.50 -0.13
N SER A 87 -7.42 -12.87 -1.10
CA SER A 87 -8.01 -12.56 -2.40
C SER A 87 -7.79 -13.62 -3.48
N ASP A 88 -6.93 -14.62 -3.26
CA ASP A 88 -6.60 -15.66 -4.26
C ASP A 88 -7.86 -16.38 -4.76
N TYR A 89 -8.74 -16.78 -3.84
CA TYR A 89 -10.02 -17.41 -4.17
C TYR A 89 -10.90 -16.55 -5.10
N ILE A 90 -10.88 -15.24 -4.94
CA ILE A 90 -11.67 -14.31 -5.76
C ILE A 90 -11.18 -14.36 -7.20
N PHE A 91 -9.86 -14.26 -7.40
CA PHE A 91 -9.23 -14.30 -8.72
C PHE A 91 -9.44 -15.63 -9.44
N GLU A 92 -9.33 -16.74 -8.70
CA GLU A 92 -9.62 -18.09 -9.23
C GLU A 92 -11.05 -18.22 -9.69
N LYS A 93 -12.01 -17.79 -8.86
CA LYS A 93 -13.45 -17.82 -9.16
C LYS A 93 -13.80 -16.98 -10.39
N GLU A 94 -13.18 -15.82 -10.52
CA GLU A 94 -13.40 -14.91 -11.65
C GLU A 94 -12.54 -15.30 -12.88
N ARG A 95 -11.69 -16.30 -12.77
CA ARG A 95 -10.78 -16.78 -13.81
C ARG A 95 -9.89 -15.67 -14.37
N LEU A 96 -9.41 -14.80 -13.50
CA LEU A 96 -8.52 -13.72 -13.87
C LEU A 96 -7.07 -14.22 -13.99
N PRO A 97 -6.28 -13.62 -14.87
CA PRO A 97 -4.85 -13.91 -14.90
C PRO A 97 -4.20 -13.28 -13.66
N PHE A 98 -3.79 -14.10 -12.71
CA PHE A 98 -3.03 -13.68 -11.55
C PHE A 98 -1.92 -14.68 -11.21
N THR A 99 -0.98 -14.25 -10.42
CA THR A 99 0.07 -15.09 -9.85
C THR A 99 -0.08 -15.03 -8.32
N PRO A 100 -0.24 -16.18 -7.63
CA PRO A 100 -0.23 -16.20 -6.19
C PRO A 100 1.08 -15.62 -5.62
N ILE A 101 0.98 -14.95 -4.49
CA ILE A 101 2.12 -14.42 -3.75
C ILE A 101 2.94 -15.60 -3.20
N SER A 102 4.27 -15.47 -3.20
CA SER A 102 5.19 -16.41 -2.58
C SER A 102 5.80 -15.79 -1.33
N GLU A 103 5.26 -16.12 -0.15
CA GLU A 103 5.76 -15.61 1.13
C GLU A 103 7.24 -15.94 1.38
N GLU A 104 7.71 -17.10 0.89
CA GLU A 104 9.12 -17.51 1.03
C GLU A 104 10.10 -16.53 0.35
N SER A 105 9.61 -15.77 -0.61
CA SER A 105 10.40 -14.78 -1.35
C SER A 105 10.13 -13.35 -0.88
N ALA A 106 9.38 -13.16 0.19
CA ALA A 106 9.06 -11.86 0.75
C ALA A 106 10.08 -11.43 1.80
N THR A 107 10.31 -10.12 1.91
CA THR A 107 10.96 -9.52 3.07
C THR A 107 9.90 -9.29 4.14
N VAL A 108 9.97 -10.06 5.23
CA VAL A 108 8.99 -9.99 6.32
C VAL A 108 9.56 -9.17 7.48
N ILE A 109 8.82 -8.17 7.93
CA ILE A 109 9.14 -7.33 9.09
C ILE A 109 7.89 -7.01 9.89
N SER A 110 8.03 -6.64 11.16
CA SER A 110 6.94 -6.05 11.93
C SER A 110 6.78 -4.54 11.65
N CYS A 111 5.62 -3.97 11.95
CA CYS A 111 5.43 -2.51 11.91
C CYS A 111 6.47 -1.77 12.77
N SER A 112 6.86 -2.35 13.92
CA SER A 112 7.87 -1.75 14.81
C SER A 112 9.27 -1.67 14.21
N GLU A 113 9.61 -2.53 13.24
CA GLU A 113 10.89 -2.56 12.53
C GLU A 113 10.86 -1.69 11.26
N SER A 114 9.67 -1.24 10.83
CA SER A 114 9.47 -0.58 9.54
C SER A 114 10.28 0.69 9.38
N ARG A 115 10.45 1.50 10.43
CA ARG A 115 11.27 2.72 10.38
C ARG A 115 12.73 2.40 10.08
N ALA A 116 13.30 1.39 10.72
CA ALA A 116 14.69 0.99 10.49
C ALA A 116 14.85 0.42 9.08
N PHE A 117 13.91 -0.42 8.63
CA PHE A 117 13.92 -0.98 7.29
C PHE A 117 13.81 0.12 6.22
N LEU A 118 12.82 1.01 6.29
CA LEU A 118 12.61 2.10 5.34
C LEU A 118 13.83 3.02 5.28
N SER A 119 14.43 3.34 6.43
CA SER A 119 15.68 4.12 6.49
C SER A 119 16.82 3.42 5.74
N SER A 120 16.92 2.09 5.83
CA SER A 120 17.98 1.31 5.14
C SER A 120 17.90 1.40 3.62
N ILE A 121 16.68 1.59 3.08
CA ILE A 121 16.42 1.78 1.66
C ILE A 121 16.31 3.26 1.25
N GLY A 122 16.55 4.17 2.19
CA GLY A 122 16.59 5.62 1.94
C GLY A 122 15.21 6.29 1.89
N ILE A 123 14.22 5.71 2.54
CA ILE A 123 12.89 6.28 2.77
C ILE A 123 12.79 6.68 4.24
N SER A 124 12.48 7.95 4.52
CA SER A 124 12.26 8.44 5.88
C SER A 124 10.78 8.34 6.23
N GLY A 125 10.44 7.42 7.12
CA GLY A 125 9.06 7.15 7.49
C GLY A 125 8.91 5.88 8.30
N GLU A 126 7.67 5.50 8.57
CA GLU A 126 7.30 4.24 9.23
C GLU A 126 5.95 3.73 8.77
N ILE A 127 5.68 2.45 8.99
CA ILE A 127 4.39 1.82 8.70
C ILE A 127 3.71 1.54 10.04
N ILE A 128 2.44 1.87 10.12
CA ILE A 128 1.60 1.64 11.32
C ILE A 128 0.35 0.85 10.95
N THR A 129 -0.18 0.06 11.87
CA THR A 129 -1.47 -0.60 11.68
C THR A 129 -2.61 0.40 11.77
N THR A 130 -3.58 0.31 10.86
CA THR A 130 -4.81 1.12 10.82
C THR A 130 -6.01 0.23 10.46
N PRO A 131 -6.42 -0.68 11.39
CA PRO A 131 -7.27 -1.84 11.08
C PRO A 131 -8.77 -1.53 10.97
N SER A 132 -9.21 -0.28 10.92
CA SER A 132 -10.64 0.04 10.89
C SER A 132 -11.34 -0.35 9.58
N HIS A 133 -10.61 -0.40 8.46
CA HIS A 133 -11.15 -0.88 7.17
C HIS A 133 -11.03 -2.42 7.06
N SER A 134 -9.85 -2.96 7.32
CA SER A 134 -9.54 -4.39 7.32
C SER A 134 -8.51 -4.69 8.39
N ILE A 135 -8.56 -5.89 9.00
CA ILE A 135 -7.69 -6.27 10.13
C ILE A 135 -6.20 -6.18 9.79
N ASP A 136 -5.85 -6.35 8.52
CA ASP A 136 -4.50 -6.28 7.97
C ASP A 136 -4.12 -4.89 7.44
N SER A 137 -5.00 -3.89 7.57
CA SER A 137 -4.75 -2.56 7.03
C SER A 137 -3.59 -1.87 7.73
N VAL A 138 -2.71 -1.28 6.92
CA VAL A 138 -1.59 -0.46 7.37
C VAL A 138 -1.55 0.87 6.63
N SER A 139 -0.96 1.87 7.28
CA SER A 139 -0.69 3.18 6.69
C SER A 139 0.81 3.45 6.66
N LEU A 140 1.32 4.02 5.56
CA LEU A 140 2.70 4.47 5.43
C LEU A 140 2.78 5.97 5.76
N ILE A 141 3.49 6.30 6.83
CA ILE A 141 3.71 7.67 7.28
C ILE A 141 5.12 8.10 6.84
N LEU A 142 5.22 9.15 6.05
CA LEU A 142 6.49 9.70 5.59
C LEU A 142 6.86 10.97 6.40
N ASP A 143 8.13 11.12 6.73
CA ASP A 143 8.62 12.24 7.56
C ASP A 143 8.53 13.61 6.82
N ASP A 144 8.25 13.62 5.51
CA ASP A 144 7.99 14.84 4.73
C ASP A 144 6.56 15.39 4.91
N GLY A 145 5.73 14.66 5.66
CA GLY A 145 4.33 14.99 5.95
C GLY A 145 3.31 14.34 5.01
N ASN A 146 3.74 13.45 4.13
CA ASN A 146 2.84 12.65 3.31
C ASN A 146 2.43 11.37 4.06
N CYS A 147 1.16 10.97 3.95
CA CYS A 147 0.64 9.75 4.55
C CYS A 147 -0.19 8.98 3.51
N ILE A 148 0.11 7.70 3.27
CA ILE A 148 -0.67 6.82 2.41
C ILE A 148 -1.48 5.89 3.31
N VAL A 149 -2.79 5.89 3.17
CA VAL A 149 -3.72 5.22 4.12
C VAL A 149 -4.56 4.10 3.48
N GLY A 150 -4.35 3.79 2.19
CA GLY A 150 -5.17 2.79 1.49
C GLY A 150 -6.65 3.17 1.47
N ASP A 151 -7.47 2.27 1.97
CA ASP A 151 -8.94 2.39 2.03
C ASP A 151 -9.47 2.90 3.38
N LEU A 152 -8.60 3.46 4.22
CA LEU A 152 -9.06 4.10 5.43
C LEU A 152 -10.14 5.15 5.09
N GLU A 153 -11.29 5.08 5.75
CA GLU A 153 -12.37 6.05 5.54
C GLU A 153 -11.92 7.46 5.96
N PRO A 154 -12.40 8.53 5.27
CA PRO A 154 -12.07 9.90 5.62
C PRO A 154 -12.38 10.25 7.08
N LEU A 155 -11.57 11.15 7.66
CA LEU A 155 -11.71 11.60 9.06
C LEU A 155 -13.12 12.12 9.38
N GLU A 156 -13.80 12.74 8.41
CA GLU A 156 -15.16 13.25 8.58
C GLU A 156 -16.18 12.15 8.91
N TYR A 157 -15.89 10.91 8.48
CA TYR A 157 -16.76 9.77 8.79
C TYR A 157 -16.56 9.30 10.23
N ALA A 158 -15.36 9.51 10.80
CA ALA A 158 -15.12 9.24 12.21
C ALA A 158 -15.97 10.14 13.14
N GLU A 159 -16.28 11.35 12.70
CA GLU A 159 -17.11 12.30 13.46
C GLU A 159 -18.63 12.09 13.23
N GLY A 160 -18.99 11.51 12.06
CA GLY A 160 -20.38 11.36 11.62
C GLY A 160 -21.12 10.11 12.11
N TYR A 161 -20.41 9.09 12.63
CA TYR A 161 -20.99 7.82 13.06
C TYR A 161 -20.77 7.58 14.56
N GLU A 162 -21.85 7.25 15.31
CA GLU A 162 -21.81 7.10 16.77
C GLU A 162 -20.91 5.94 17.24
N ASP A 163 -20.76 4.87 16.44
CA ASP A 163 -20.06 3.62 16.84
C ASP A 163 -18.73 3.38 16.10
N ASN A 164 -18.02 4.42 15.68
CA ASN A 164 -16.80 4.28 14.88
C ASN A 164 -15.50 4.50 15.66
N ASP A 165 -15.40 3.89 16.83
CA ASP A 165 -14.23 4.03 17.70
C ASP A 165 -12.93 3.49 17.08
N SER A 166 -13.01 2.50 16.20
CA SER A 166 -11.83 1.97 15.51
C SER A 166 -11.26 3.01 14.55
N LEU A 167 -12.10 3.61 13.71
CA LEU A 167 -11.69 4.66 12.78
C LEU A 167 -11.16 5.91 13.50
N LYS A 168 -11.78 6.29 14.62
CA LYS A 168 -11.29 7.39 15.46
C LYS A 168 -9.88 7.13 15.99
N ARG A 169 -9.63 5.93 16.53
CA ARG A 169 -8.29 5.54 17.02
C ARG A 169 -7.25 5.54 15.91
N ASP A 170 -7.59 5.04 14.72
CA ASP A 170 -6.68 5.03 13.58
C ASP A 170 -6.31 6.46 13.17
N TRP A 171 -7.31 7.36 13.08
CA TRP A 171 -7.05 8.77 12.77
C TRP A 171 -6.29 9.50 13.88
N GLU A 172 -6.60 9.27 15.17
CA GLU A 172 -5.83 9.83 16.29
C GLU A 172 -4.34 9.44 16.19
N ARG A 173 -4.08 8.16 15.85
CA ARG A 173 -2.73 7.67 15.65
C ARG A 173 -2.05 8.34 14.46
N ILE A 174 -2.70 8.43 13.30
CA ILE A 174 -2.18 9.12 12.11
C ILE A 174 -1.90 10.59 12.42
N LEU A 175 -2.85 11.29 13.03
CA LEU A 175 -2.72 12.71 13.35
C LEU A 175 -1.61 13.01 14.35
N SER A 176 -1.23 12.06 15.21
CA SER A 176 -0.10 12.20 16.11
C SER A 176 1.24 12.40 15.41
N PHE A 177 1.35 12.02 14.13
CA PHE A 177 2.51 12.28 13.25
C PHE A 177 2.45 13.64 12.54
N ALA A 178 1.39 14.42 12.75
CA ALA A 178 1.17 15.72 12.11
C ALA A 178 1.31 15.68 10.57
N PRO A 179 0.62 14.76 9.86
CA PRO A 179 0.69 14.70 8.40
C PRO A 179 0.11 15.97 7.78
N LYS A 180 0.67 16.39 6.65
CA LYS A 180 0.21 17.54 5.86
C LYS A 180 -0.77 17.12 4.77
N THR A 181 -0.51 15.96 4.18
CA THR A 181 -1.30 15.44 3.05
C THR A 181 -1.56 13.96 3.24
N VAL A 182 -2.82 13.56 3.10
CA VAL A 182 -3.25 12.17 3.15
C VAL A 182 -3.64 11.70 1.76
N PHE A 183 -3.14 10.53 1.38
CA PHE A 183 -3.33 9.90 0.08
C PHE A 183 -4.13 8.61 0.24
N PHE A 184 -5.26 8.54 -0.44
CA PHE A 184 -6.21 7.42 -0.41
C PHE A 184 -6.11 6.57 -1.68
N ALA A 185 -6.49 5.31 -1.59
CA ALA A 185 -6.49 4.43 -2.75
C ALA A 185 -7.59 4.77 -3.77
N HIS A 186 -8.76 5.21 -3.32
CA HIS A 186 -9.92 5.44 -4.20
C HIS A 186 -10.39 6.89 -4.27
N GLN A 187 -9.77 7.79 -3.51
CA GLN A 187 -10.18 9.19 -3.40
C GLN A 187 -9.04 10.14 -3.79
N PRO A 188 -9.36 11.42 -4.07
CA PRO A 188 -8.34 12.45 -4.15
C PRO A 188 -7.58 12.60 -2.84
N GLU A 189 -6.34 13.08 -2.93
CA GLU A 189 -5.57 13.46 -1.76
C GLU A 189 -6.24 14.59 -0.98
N LYS A 190 -6.05 14.57 0.33
CA LYS A 190 -6.58 15.59 1.25
C LYS A 190 -5.44 16.33 1.94
N TYR A 191 -5.49 17.64 1.87
CA TYR A 191 -4.59 18.53 2.60
C TYR A 191 -5.19 18.82 3.98
N LEU A 192 -4.42 18.57 5.04
CA LEU A 192 -4.88 18.76 6.41
C LEU A 192 -4.51 20.14 7.00
N TYR A 193 -3.44 20.76 6.47
CA TYR A 193 -2.95 22.09 6.90
C TYR A 193 -2.29 22.83 5.75
#